data_c0700503fb3d608b9cb0fe2bf55251af
#
_entry.id   c0700503fb3d608b9cb0fe2bf55251af
#
_cell.length_a   1.000
_cell.length_b   1.000
_cell.length_c   1.000
_cell.angle_alpha   90.00
_cell.angle_beta   90.00
_cell.angle_gamma   90.00
#
_symmetry.space_group_name_H-M   'P 1'
#
loop_
_entity.id
_entity.type
_entity.pdbx_description
1 polymer ?
#
loop_
_entity_poly.entity_id
_entity_poly.type
_entity_poly.pdbx_seq_one_letter_code
_entity_poly.pdbx_strand_id
1 'polypeptide(L)'
;MSETLVDSKKIDASKRTWLIASGCAGAVGGVATAIPFVSTFQPSERAKAAGAAVEVDIAELKPGEKVTVEWRGKPVWIVRRTAEQVAALAGIDSQLADPKSERKPDELTPEYARNEARSIKPEFFVAVGICSHLGCSPSDKFQTGAQPSLPDDWKGGFLCPCHGSTFDMAGRVFKNKPAPDNLEVPPHMFLSDSKLLIGEDKKA
;
A
#
# COMPACT_ATOMS: atom_id res chain seq x y z
N MET A 1 24.76 24.01 76.00
CA MET A 1 24.07 23.37 74.86
C MET A 1 22.99 24.31 74.40
N SER A 2 23.24 25.05 73.35
CA SER A 2 22.28 26.03 72.84
C SER A 2 21.62 25.39 71.61
N GLU A 3 20.36 24.98 71.77
CA GLU A 3 19.52 24.54 70.63
C GLU A 3 19.15 25.80 69.84
N THR A 4 19.78 25.96 68.68
CA THR A 4 19.30 26.91 67.70
C THR A 4 17.99 26.36 67.10
N LEU A 5 16.87 26.84 67.64
CA LEU A 5 15.58 26.69 66.99
C LEU A 5 15.65 27.31 65.62
N VAL A 6 15.54 26.48 64.61
CA VAL A 6 15.35 26.92 63.22
C VAL A 6 14.03 27.66 63.18
N ASP A 7 14.10 28.99 63.13
CA ASP A 7 12.96 29.86 62.94
C ASP A 7 12.24 29.41 61.64
N SER A 8 10.98 28.96 61.78
CA SER A 8 10.15 28.57 60.65
C SER A 8 9.94 29.84 59.79
N LYS A 9 10.81 30.00 58.83
CA LYS A 9 10.85 31.13 57.90
C LYS A 9 9.45 31.38 57.38
N LYS A 10 8.83 32.50 57.77
CA LYS A 10 7.64 33.05 57.13
C LYS A 10 7.83 32.98 55.63
N ILE A 11 7.03 32.17 54.96
CA ILE A 11 7.08 32.01 53.51
C ILE A 11 6.88 33.38 52.89
N ASP A 12 7.95 33.94 52.26
CA ASP A 12 7.89 35.24 51.60
C ASP A 12 6.94 35.17 50.41
N ALA A 13 5.74 35.70 50.59
CA ALA A 13 4.64 35.67 49.62
C ALA A 13 5.07 36.27 48.26
N SER A 14 5.96 37.30 48.30
CA SER A 14 6.49 37.90 47.07
C SER A 14 7.39 36.92 46.29
N LYS A 15 8.30 36.22 46.96
CA LYS A 15 9.15 35.20 46.31
C LYS A 15 8.34 34.07 45.74
N ARG A 16 7.31 33.62 46.48
CA ARG A 16 6.40 32.56 45.99
C ARG A 16 5.67 33.01 44.72
N THR A 17 5.17 34.24 44.68
CA THR A 17 4.49 34.80 43.49
C THR A 17 5.43 34.82 42.28
N TRP A 18 6.66 35.28 42.47
CA TRP A 18 7.68 35.33 41.41
C TRP A 18 8.07 33.93 40.92
N LEU A 19 8.18 32.94 41.79
CA LEU A 19 8.44 31.54 41.42
C LEU A 19 7.30 30.95 40.61
N ILE A 20 6.05 31.24 41.01
CA ILE A 20 4.85 30.78 40.23
C ILE A 20 4.85 31.49 38.88
N ALA A 21 5.04 32.78 38.80
CA ALA A 21 5.02 33.55 37.56
C ALA A 21 6.10 33.08 36.57
N SER A 22 7.34 32.88 37.06
CA SER A 22 8.41 32.34 36.21
C SER A 22 8.21 30.90 35.82
N GLY A 23 7.63 30.07 36.69
CA GLY A 23 7.23 28.71 36.34
C GLY A 23 6.16 28.67 35.25
N CYS A 24 5.11 29.51 35.35
CA CYS A 24 4.11 29.64 34.31
C CYS A 24 4.68 30.17 32.99
N ALA A 25 5.54 31.19 33.04
CA ALA A 25 6.21 31.71 31.85
C ALA A 25 7.10 30.64 31.18
N GLY A 26 7.85 29.88 31.99
CA GLY A 26 8.65 28.75 31.50
C GLY A 26 7.80 27.65 30.86
N ALA A 27 6.66 27.31 31.46
CA ALA A 27 5.73 26.32 30.90
C ALA A 27 5.16 26.80 29.56
N VAL A 28 4.72 28.04 29.47
CA VAL A 28 4.23 28.64 28.20
C VAL A 28 5.33 28.64 27.13
N GLY A 29 6.57 29.05 27.49
CA GLY A 29 7.70 29.00 26.58
C GLY A 29 8.04 27.58 26.12
N GLY A 30 8.00 26.61 27.04
CA GLY A 30 8.18 25.19 26.72
C GLY A 30 7.14 24.63 25.75
N VAL A 31 5.87 24.95 26.00
CA VAL A 31 4.78 24.55 25.06
C VAL A 31 4.96 25.23 23.71
N ALA A 32 5.21 26.54 23.68
CA ALA A 32 5.43 27.28 22.44
C ALA A 32 6.59 26.73 21.61
N THR A 33 7.67 26.32 22.29
CA THR A 33 8.82 25.69 21.65
C THR A 33 8.50 24.29 21.15
N ALA A 34 7.67 23.50 21.85
CA ALA A 34 7.29 22.14 21.47
C ALA A 34 6.39 22.10 20.22
N ILE A 35 5.53 23.11 20.01
CA ILE A 35 4.58 23.16 18.90
C ILE A 35 5.23 22.91 17.54
N PRO A 36 6.29 23.65 17.11
CA PRO A 36 6.90 23.43 15.80
C PRO A 36 7.48 22.02 15.65
N PHE A 37 8.04 21.43 16.72
CA PHE A 37 8.55 20.07 16.67
C PHE A 37 7.41 19.04 16.52
N VAL A 38 6.35 19.17 17.29
CA VAL A 38 5.20 18.28 17.18
C VAL A 38 4.53 18.44 15.81
N SER A 39 4.45 19.66 15.27
CA SER A 39 3.88 19.89 13.95
C SER A 39 4.64 19.24 12.80
N THR A 40 5.96 18.95 12.98
CA THR A 40 6.74 18.23 11.97
C THR A 40 6.34 16.77 11.78
N PHE A 41 5.62 16.17 12.73
CA PHE A 41 5.06 14.83 12.59
C PHE A 41 3.76 14.81 11.78
N GLN A 42 3.18 15.98 11.48
CA GLN A 42 2.03 16.06 10.58
C GLN A 42 2.47 15.85 9.13
N PRO A 43 1.73 15.06 8.33
CA PRO A 43 2.06 14.87 6.93
C PRO A 43 2.03 16.22 6.19
N SER A 44 3.07 16.46 5.37
CA SER A 44 3.13 17.63 4.49
C SER A 44 2.00 17.60 3.47
N GLU A 45 1.63 18.75 2.88
CA GLU A 45 0.64 18.81 1.81
C GLU A 45 1.03 17.93 0.61
N ARG A 46 2.32 17.82 0.32
CA ARG A 46 2.82 16.88 -0.70
C ARG A 46 2.56 15.42 -0.33
N ALA A 47 2.75 15.04 0.93
CA ALA A 47 2.47 13.68 1.40
C ALA A 47 0.96 13.37 1.40
N LYS A 48 0.12 14.36 1.73
CA LYS A 48 -1.34 14.25 1.63
C LYS A 48 -1.78 14.09 0.18
N ALA A 49 -1.23 14.90 -0.74
CA ALA A 49 -1.51 14.81 -2.17
C ALA A 49 -1.06 13.48 -2.77
N ALA A 50 0.12 12.95 -2.37
CA ALA A 50 0.60 11.65 -2.80
C ALA A 50 -0.27 10.48 -2.30
N GLY A 51 -1.01 10.68 -1.20
CA GLY A 51 -1.98 9.71 -0.66
C GLY A 51 -3.38 9.81 -1.27
N ALA A 52 -3.66 10.84 -2.07
CA ALA A 52 -4.96 11.04 -2.70
C ALA A 52 -5.27 9.94 -3.73
N ALA A 53 -6.56 9.73 -3.97
CA ALA A 53 -7.01 8.84 -5.04
C ALA A 53 -6.59 9.37 -6.42
N VAL A 54 -6.29 8.45 -7.34
CA VAL A 54 -5.83 8.75 -8.70
C VAL A 54 -6.89 8.29 -9.70
N GLU A 55 -7.43 9.22 -10.49
CA GLU A 55 -8.32 8.89 -11.61
C GLU A 55 -7.49 8.55 -12.85
N VAL A 56 -7.82 7.43 -13.49
CA VAL A 56 -7.12 6.93 -14.70
C VAL A 56 -8.13 6.71 -15.81
N ASP A 57 -7.86 7.28 -16.98
CA ASP A 57 -8.61 6.96 -18.20
C ASP A 57 -8.06 5.67 -18.82
N ILE A 58 -8.94 4.70 -19.00
CA ILE A 58 -8.64 3.37 -19.56
C ILE A 58 -9.33 3.13 -20.92
N ALA A 59 -9.91 4.17 -21.55
CA ALA A 59 -10.64 4.05 -22.81
C ALA A 59 -9.75 3.47 -23.93
N GLU A 60 -8.53 3.98 -24.03
CA GLU A 60 -7.57 3.59 -25.08
C GLU A 60 -6.77 2.32 -24.75
N LEU A 61 -6.91 1.75 -23.53
CA LEU A 61 -6.17 0.56 -23.14
C LEU A 61 -6.72 -0.67 -23.87
N LYS A 62 -5.91 -1.29 -24.73
CA LYS A 62 -6.32 -2.45 -25.53
C LYS A 62 -6.15 -3.76 -24.76
N PRO A 63 -6.90 -4.82 -25.12
CA PRO A 63 -6.66 -6.15 -24.57
C PRO A 63 -5.20 -6.61 -24.76
N GLY A 64 -4.58 -7.10 -23.69
CA GLY A 64 -3.16 -7.49 -23.65
C GLY A 64 -2.21 -6.35 -23.30
N GLU A 65 -2.69 -5.12 -23.15
CA GLU A 65 -1.89 -3.97 -22.76
C GLU A 65 -1.94 -3.69 -21.25
N LYS A 66 -0.93 -2.97 -20.78
CA LYS A 66 -0.78 -2.52 -19.40
C LYS A 66 -0.43 -1.04 -19.37
N VAL A 67 -1.08 -0.30 -18.48
CA VAL A 67 -0.68 1.04 -18.09
C VAL A 67 -0.20 1.04 -16.63
N THR A 68 0.77 1.88 -16.33
CA THR A 68 1.30 2.04 -14.96
C THR A 68 1.07 3.47 -14.52
N VAL A 69 0.49 3.61 -13.33
CA VAL A 69 0.29 4.91 -12.67
C VAL A 69 0.93 4.87 -11.28
N GLU A 70 1.23 6.04 -10.74
CA GLU A 70 1.77 6.14 -9.39
C GLU A 70 0.65 6.43 -8.38
N TRP A 71 0.60 5.64 -7.32
CA TRP A 71 -0.27 5.90 -6.16
C TRP A 71 0.51 5.63 -4.87
N ARG A 72 0.52 6.60 -3.96
CA ARG A 72 1.29 6.54 -2.70
C ARG A 72 2.77 6.18 -2.88
N GLY A 73 3.39 6.67 -3.95
CA GLY A 73 4.78 6.36 -4.28
C GLY A 73 5.04 4.93 -4.75
N LYS A 74 3.97 4.15 -5.02
CA LYS A 74 4.05 2.79 -5.54
C LYS A 74 3.56 2.74 -6.99
N PRO A 75 4.18 1.95 -7.87
CA PRO A 75 3.64 1.70 -9.20
C PRO A 75 2.39 0.83 -9.09
N VAL A 76 1.28 1.28 -9.65
CA VAL A 76 0.04 0.51 -9.79
C VAL A 76 -0.16 0.18 -11.25
N TRP A 77 -0.32 -1.08 -11.54
CA TRP A 77 -0.59 -1.60 -12.86
C TRP A 77 -2.09 -1.74 -13.10
N ILE A 78 -2.52 -1.34 -14.28
CA ILE A 78 -3.85 -1.65 -14.81
C ILE A 78 -3.61 -2.46 -16.07
N VAL A 79 -3.96 -3.72 -16.06
CA VAL A 79 -3.80 -4.66 -17.17
C VAL A 79 -5.16 -4.95 -17.76
N ARG A 80 -5.35 -4.71 -19.05
CA ARG A 80 -6.53 -5.18 -19.77
C ARG A 80 -6.24 -6.57 -20.34
N ARG A 81 -6.78 -7.59 -19.68
CA ARG A 81 -6.56 -8.99 -20.05
C ARG A 81 -7.37 -9.38 -21.29
N THR A 82 -6.80 -10.26 -22.11
CA THR A 82 -7.57 -10.91 -23.20
C THR A 82 -8.50 -11.98 -22.64
N ALA A 83 -9.44 -12.42 -23.45
CA ALA A 83 -10.35 -13.51 -23.07
C ALA A 83 -9.60 -14.83 -22.76
N GLU A 84 -8.53 -15.10 -23.51
CA GLU A 84 -7.69 -16.27 -23.28
C GLU A 84 -6.92 -16.17 -21.95
N GLN A 85 -6.40 -14.98 -21.62
CA GLN A 85 -5.71 -14.74 -20.36
C GLN A 85 -6.66 -14.89 -19.16
N VAL A 86 -7.91 -14.45 -19.30
CA VAL A 86 -8.93 -14.66 -18.25
C VAL A 86 -9.28 -16.15 -18.14
N ALA A 87 -9.50 -16.83 -19.25
CA ALA A 87 -9.82 -18.26 -19.26
C ALA A 87 -8.69 -19.12 -18.69
N ALA A 88 -7.42 -18.69 -18.84
CA ALA A 88 -6.25 -19.39 -18.33
C ALA A 88 -6.11 -19.32 -16.80
N LEU A 89 -6.87 -18.50 -16.10
CA LEU A 89 -6.89 -18.44 -14.63
C LEU A 89 -7.56 -19.66 -14.00
N ALA A 90 -8.48 -20.28 -14.74
CA ALA A 90 -9.20 -21.45 -14.27
C ALA A 90 -8.31 -22.71 -14.24
N GLY A 91 -8.50 -23.54 -13.22
CA GLY A 91 -7.89 -24.87 -13.14
C GLY A 91 -6.41 -24.91 -12.72
N ILE A 92 -5.79 -23.78 -12.39
CA ILE A 92 -4.38 -23.73 -11.93
C ILE A 92 -4.24 -23.60 -10.41
N ASP A 93 -5.32 -23.63 -9.66
CA ASP A 93 -5.34 -23.43 -8.20
C ASP A 93 -4.38 -24.36 -7.45
N SER A 94 -4.23 -25.59 -7.91
CA SER A 94 -3.29 -26.57 -7.32
C SER A 94 -1.82 -26.14 -7.41
N GLN A 95 -1.47 -25.25 -8.35
CA GLN A 95 -0.14 -24.73 -8.55
C GLN A 95 0.14 -23.45 -7.77
N LEU A 96 -0.89 -22.79 -7.23
CA LEU A 96 -0.81 -21.52 -6.54
C LEU A 96 -0.67 -21.68 -5.03
N ALA A 97 0.06 -20.76 -4.40
CA ALA A 97 0.27 -20.77 -2.96
C ALA A 97 -0.95 -20.24 -2.19
N ASP A 98 -1.70 -19.31 -2.79
CA ASP A 98 -2.91 -18.71 -2.22
C ASP A 98 -3.92 -18.40 -3.35
N PRO A 99 -4.60 -19.43 -3.90
CA PRO A 99 -5.49 -19.26 -5.05
C PRO A 99 -6.72 -18.39 -4.75
N LYS A 100 -7.17 -18.35 -3.49
CA LYS A 100 -8.36 -17.62 -3.07
C LYS A 100 -8.09 -16.29 -2.39
N SER A 101 -6.80 -15.89 -2.30
CA SER A 101 -6.39 -14.66 -1.62
C SER A 101 -6.86 -14.59 -0.16
N GLU A 102 -6.73 -15.71 0.55
CA GLU A 102 -7.11 -15.85 1.96
C GLU A 102 -5.98 -15.42 2.91
N ARG A 103 -4.75 -15.30 2.40
CA ARG A 103 -3.63 -14.77 3.18
C ARG A 103 -3.75 -13.25 3.28
N LYS A 104 -3.67 -12.71 4.51
CA LYS A 104 -3.76 -11.28 4.79
C LYS A 104 -4.91 -10.60 4.03
N PRO A 105 -6.15 -11.09 4.18
CA PRO A 105 -7.24 -10.69 3.31
C PRO A 105 -7.51 -9.18 3.33
N ASP A 106 -7.36 -8.52 4.49
CA ASP A 106 -7.67 -7.09 4.62
C ASP A 106 -6.52 -6.17 4.18
N GLU A 107 -5.30 -6.73 4.01
CA GLU A 107 -4.11 -5.98 3.62
C GLU A 107 -3.82 -6.07 2.13
N LEU A 108 -4.06 -7.25 1.51
CA LEU A 108 -3.58 -7.54 0.17
C LEU A 108 -4.69 -7.56 -0.90
N THR A 109 -5.93 -7.81 -0.51
CA THR A 109 -7.00 -7.97 -1.48
C THR A 109 -8.33 -7.53 -0.90
N PRO A 110 -8.94 -6.46 -1.40
CA PRO A 110 -10.29 -6.03 -1.01
C PRO A 110 -11.31 -7.15 -1.21
N GLU A 111 -12.35 -7.20 -0.39
CA GLU A 111 -13.37 -8.26 -0.40
C GLU A 111 -13.99 -8.47 -1.78
N TYR A 112 -14.32 -7.40 -2.49
CA TYR A 112 -14.89 -7.46 -3.84
C TYR A 112 -13.96 -8.06 -4.90
N ALA A 113 -12.66 -8.12 -4.64
CA ALA A 113 -11.64 -8.69 -5.52
C ALA A 113 -11.14 -10.07 -5.05
N ARG A 114 -11.75 -10.69 -4.03
CA ARG A 114 -11.43 -12.06 -3.56
C ARG A 114 -12.15 -13.11 -4.42
N ASN A 115 -11.95 -13.02 -5.71
CA ASN A 115 -12.44 -13.97 -6.70
C ASN A 115 -11.28 -14.52 -7.54
N GLU A 116 -11.52 -15.48 -8.40
CA GLU A 116 -10.51 -16.12 -9.24
C GLU A 116 -9.73 -15.11 -10.10
N ALA A 117 -10.41 -14.10 -10.62
CA ALA A 117 -9.83 -13.05 -11.44
C ALA A 117 -9.12 -11.96 -10.62
N ARG A 118 -9.30 -11.93 -9.30
CA ARG A 118 -8.85 -10.89 -8.37
C ARG A 118 -9.15 -9.47 -8.86
N SER A 119 -10.37 -9.27 -9.32
CA SER A 119 -10.80 -8.00 -9.92
C SER A 119 -12.31 -7.81 -9.84
N ILE A 120 -12.77 -6.57 -10.00
CA ILE A 120 -14.19 -6.21 -10.13
C ILE A 120 -14.73 -6.68 -11.47
N LYS A 121 -14.01 -6.36 -12.56
CA LYS A 121 -14.31 -6.80 -13.93
C LYS A 121 -13.19 -7.76 -14.37
N PRO A 122 -13.49 -9.02 -14.77
CA PRO A 122 -12.45 -10.02 -15.08
C PRO A 122 -11.44 -9.58 -16.15
N GLU A 123 -11.83 -8.70 -17.06
CA GLU A 123 -10.94 -8.15 -18.10
C GLU A 123 -9.91 -7.13 -17.57
N PHE A 124 -10.15 -6.50 -16.41
CA PHE A 124 -9.24 -5.54 -15.84
C PHE A 124 -8.62 -6.06 -14.55
N PHE A 125 -7.30 -6.11 -14.51
CA PHE A 125 -6.55 -6.44 -13.31
C PHE A 125 -5.79 -5.22 -12.82
N VAL A 126 -6.03 -4.86 -11.55
CA VAL A 126 -5.38 -3.71 -10.90
C VAL A 126 -4.52 -4.23 -9.75
N ALA A 127 -3.23 -3.98 -9.79
CA ALA A 127 -2.33 -4.44 -8.74
C ALA A 127 -1.15 -3.49 -8.52
N VAL A 128 -0.63 -3.47 -7.31
CA VAL A 128 0.66 -2.84 -7.01
C VAL A 128 1.78 -3.67 -7.63
N GLY A 129 2.57 -3.05 -8.51
CA GLY A 129 3.64 -3.70 -9.26
C GLY A 129 4.90 -3.98 -8.44
N ILE A 130 4.74 -4.50 -7.23
CA ILE A 130 5.81 -4.76 -6.27
C ILE A 130 5.72 -6.21 -5.79
N CYS A 131 6.81 -6.95 -5.98
CA CYS A 131 6.94 -8.34 -5.53
C CYS A 131 6.93 -8.42 -4.00
N SER A 132 6.09 -9.29 -3.45
CA SER A 132 5.96 -9.50 -2.00
C SER A 132 7.20 -10.10 -1.32
N HIS A 133 8.24 -10.52 -2.10
CA HIS A 133 9.48 -11.03 -1.52
C HIS A 133 10.33 -9.91 -0.92
N LEU A 134 10.94 -9.05 -1.73
CA LEU A 134 11.84 -7.98 -1.32
C LEU A 134 11.62 -6.68 -2.11
N GLY A 135 10.44 -6.45 -2.66
CA GLY A 135 10.08 -5.17 -3.24
C GLY A 135 10.53 -4.91 -4.69
N CYS A 136 11.08 -5.90 -5.41
CA CYS A 136 11.41 -5.73 -6.82
C CYS A 136 10.14 -5.59 -7.67
N SER A 137 10.23 -4.90 -8.82
CA SER A 137 9.15 -4.86 -9.80
C SER A 137 9.20 -6.07 -10.71
N PRO A 138 8.18 -6.95 -10.74
CA PRO A 138 8.11 -8.05 -11.69
C PRO A 138 7.97 -7.54 -13.14
N SER A 139 8.53 -8.32 -14.07
CA SER A 139 8.44 -8.06 -15.51
C SER A 139 7.23 -8.75 -16.12
N ASP A 140 6.64 -8.14 -17.13
CA ASP A 140 5.53 -8.69 -17.89
C ASP A 140 5.97 -9.92 -18.69
N LYS A 141 5.17 -10.99 -18.57
CA LYS A 141 5.35 -12.24 -19.29
C LYS A 141 3.99 -12.72 -19.81
N PHE A 142 3.34 -11.88 -20.59
CA PHE A 142 1.95 -12.08 -21.05
C PHE A 142 1.82 -13.13 -22.16
N GLN A 143 2.90 -13.42 -22.87
CA GLN A 143 2.92 -14.48 -23.87
C GLN A 143 2.86 -15.86 -23.21
N THR A 144 2.15 -16.78 -23.83
CA THR A 144 2.05 -18.18 -23.40
C THR A 144 3.18 -19.02 -24.00
N GLY A 145 3.44 -20.18 -23.37
CA GLY A 145 4.44 -21.14 -23.84
C GLY A 145 5.85 -20.91 -23.30
N ALA A 146 6.78 -21.68 -23.81
CA ALA A 146 8.17 -21.70 -23.36
C ALA A 146 8.86 -20.34 -23.51
N GLN A 147 9.43 -19.86 -22.42
CA GLN A 147 10.21 -18.63 -22.36
C GLN A 147 11.37 -18.83 -21.37
N PRO A 148 12.47 -18.06 -21.48
CA PRO A 148 13.57 -18.15 -20.53
C PRO A 148 13.08 -17.96 -19.08
N SER A 149 13.47 -18.88 -18.19
CA SER A 149 13.14 -18.90 -16.76
C SER A 149 11.67 -19.17 -16.40
N LEU A 150 10.87 -19.61 -17.36
CA LEU A 150 9.46 -19.99 -17.18
C LEU A 150 9.23 -21.44 -17.63
N PRO A 151 8.18 -22.12 -17.12
CA PRO A 151 7.83 -23.45 -17.57
C PRO A 151 7.29 -23.45 -19.01
N ASP A 152 7.41 -24.58 -19.71
CA ASP A 152 6.98 -24.70 -21.11
C ASP A 152 5.47 -24.51 -21.30
N ASP A 153 4.68 -24.82 -20.29
CA ASP A 153 3.22 -24.67 -20.24
C ASP A 153 2.75 -23.32 -19.67
N TRP A 154 3.63 -22.31 -19.66
CA TRP A 154 3.33 -20.98 -19.14
C TRP A 154 2.08 -20.37 -19.78
N LYS A 155 1.15 -19.85 -18.96
CA LYS A 155 -0.15 -19.33 -19.38
C LYS A 155 -0.24 -17.79 -19.42
N GLY A 156 0.88 -17.11 -19.19
CA GLY A 156 0.93 -15.66 -19.02
C GLY A 156 0.97 -15.25 -17.55
N GLY A 157 1.52 -14.07 -17.29
CA GLY A 157 1.64 -13.51 -15.95
C GLY A 157 2.87 -12.62 -15.79
N PHE A 158 3.51 -12.71 -14.61
CA PHE A 158 4.64 -11.85 -14.26
C PHE A 158 5.80 -12.67 -13.69
N LEU A 159 7.02 -12.26 -14.01
CA LEU A 159 8.25 -12.85 -13.48
C LEU A 159 9.06 -11.79 -12.74
N CYS A 160 9.32 -12.00 -11.46
CA CYS A 160 10.24 -11.16 -10.70
C CYS A 160 11.69 -11.53 -11.06
N PRO A 161 12.46 -10.61 -11.69
CA PRO A 161 13.81 -10.93 -12.18
C PRO A 161 14.83 -11.10 -11.05
N CYS A 162 14.54 -10.59 -9.85
CA CYS A 162 15.49 -10.61 -8.74
C CYS A 162 15.74 -12.05 -8.21
N HIS A 163 14.68 -12.82 -7.99
CA HIS A 163 14.78 -14.16 -7.39
C HIS A 163 13.84 -15.19 -8.03
N GLY A 164 13.28 -14.89 -9.20
CA GLY A 164 12.50 -15.86 -9.97
C GLY A 164 11.09 -16.15 -9.43
N SER A 165 10.51 -15.28 -8.59
CA SER A 165 9.12 -15.42 -8.21
C SER A 165 8.21 -15.19 -9.42
N THR A 166 7.24 -16.10 -9.63
CA THR A 166 6.28 -16.02 -10.72
C THR A 166 4.88 -15.79 -10.19
N PHE A 167 4.10 -15.01 -10.94
CA PHE A 167 2.71 -14.70 -10.65
C PHE A 167 1.89 -14.89 -11.92
N ASP A 168 0.66 -15.35 -11.80
CA ASP A 168 -0.26 -15.48 -12.93
C ASP A 168 -0.86 -14.13 -13.37
N MET A 169 -1.77 -14.15 -14.33
CA MET A 169 -2.44 -12.94 -14.83
C MET A 169 -3.41 -12.29 -13.84
N ALA A 170 -3.68 -12.89 -12.70
CA ALA A 170 -4.40 -12.32 -11.56
C ALA A 170 -3.45 -11.94 -10.40
N GLY A 171 -2.13 -11.97 -10.62
CA GLY A 171 -1.13 -11.65 -9.59
C GLY A 171 -1.07 -12.67 -8.46
N ARG A 172 -1.57 -13.90 -8.66
CA ARG A 172 -1.49 -14.99 -7.68
C ARG A 172 -0.12 -15.67 -7.79
N VAL A 173 0.55 -15.83 -6.65
CA VAL A 173 1.90 -16.39 -6.60
C VAL A 173 1.86 -17.91 -6.76
N PHE A 174 2.76 -18.44 -7.60
CA PHE A 174 2.96 -19.89 -7.74
C PHE A 174 3.64 -20.49 -6.50
N LYS A 175 3.36 -21.76 -6.21
CA LYS A 175 4.03 -22.53 -5.14
C LYS A 175 5.53 -22.61 -5.36
N ASN A 176 6.26 -22.80 -4.27
CA ASN A 176 7.71 -22.98 -4.28
C ASN A 176 8.48 -21.80 -4.90
N LYS A 177 7.98 -20.59 -4.71
CA LYS A 177 8.62 -19.34 -5.11
C LYS A 177 9.02 -18.53 -3.89
N PRO A 178 10.05 -17.65 -4.02
CA PRO A 178 10.50 -16.82 -2.90
C PRO A 178 9.44 -15.84 -2.38
N ALA A 179 8.56 -15.33 -3.25
CA ALA A 179 7.46 -14.46 -2.85
C ALA A 179 6.45 -15.23 -1.99
N PRO A 180 6.13 -14.78 -0.77
CA PRO A 180 5.22 -15.49 0.12
C PRO A 180 3.74 -15.24 -0.21
N ASP A 181 3.41 -14.08 -0.78
CA ASP A 181 2.05 -13.61 -0.94
C ASP A 181 1.75 -13.19 -2.39
N ASN A 182 0.48 -13.13 -2.75
CA ASN A 182 0.00 -12.58 -4.00
C ASN A 182 0.37 -11.09 -4.12
N LEU A 183 0.35 -10.53 -5.34
CA LEU A 183 0.48 -9.08 -5.53
C LEU A 183 -0.67 -8.34 -4.84
N GLU A 184 -0.38 -7.19 -4.24
CA GLU A 184 -1.38 -6.33 -3.58
C GLU A 184 -2.37 -5.79 -4.61
N VAL A 185 -3.68 -5.92 -4.35
CA VAL A 185 -4.73 -5.22 -5.09
C VAL A 185 -5.11 -3.97 -4.28
N PRO A 186 -4.81 -2.76 -4.76
CA PRO A 186 -5.16 -1.54 -4.04
C PRO A 186 -6.68 -1.31 -4.06
N PRO A 187 -7.23 -0.56 -3.10
CA PRO A 187 -8.61 -0.11 -3.19
C PRO A 187 -8.84 0.63 -4.51
N HIS A 188 -9.90 0.26 -5.23
CA HIS A 188 -10.24 0.90 -6.50
C HIS A 188 -11.70 0.69 -6.86
N MET A 189 -12.24 1.57 -7.69
CA MET A 189 -13.59 1.44 -8.25
C MET A 189 -13.66 2.01 -9.66
N PHE A 190 -14.62 1.54 -10.44
CA PHE A 190 -14.93 2.11 -11.75
C PHE A 190 -15.88 3.31 -11.57
N LEU A 191 -15.47 4.48 -12.03
CA LEU A 191 -16.33 5.67 -12.11
C LEU A 191 -17.25 5.63 -13.33
N SER A 192 -16.76 5.00 -14.41
CA SER A 192 -17.48 4.70 -15.63
C SER A 192 -16.83 3.50 -16.32
N ASP A 193 -17.28 3.13 -17.53
CA ASP A 193 -16.64 2.07 -18.30
C ASP A 193 -15.22 2.41 -18.77
N SER A 194 -14.90 3.70 -18.85
CA SER A 194 -13.58 4.20 -19.30
C SER A 194 -12.75 4.84 -18.19
N LYS A 195 -13.26 4.95 -16.97
CA LYS A 195 -12.56 5.66 -15.88
C LYS A 195 -12.47 4.81 -14.62
N LEU A 196 -11.26 4.65 -14.14
CA LEU A 196 -10.93 3.93 -12.92
C LEU A 196 -10.39 4.92 -11.86
N LEU A 197 -10.86 4.79 -10.63
CA LEU A 197 -10.32 5.49 -9.47
C LEU A 197 -9.51 4.51 -8.62
N ILE A 198 -8.26 4.86 -8.33
CA ILE A 198 -7.36 4.06 -7.48
C ILE A 198 -7.16 4.78 -6.16
N GLY A 199 -7.25 4.04 -5.06
CA GLY A 199 -7.07 4.57 -3.71
C GLY A 199 -8.35 4.70 -2.91
N GLU A 200 -9.51 4.57 -3.56
CA GLU A 200 -10.84 4.56 -2.94
C GLU A 200 -11.71 3.48 -3.57
N ASP A 201 -12.52 2.80 -2.76
CA ASP A 201 -13.42 1.71 -3.19
C ASP A 201 -14.88 1.95 -2.82
N LYS A 202 -15.18 3.08 -2.13
CA LYS A 202 -16.53 3.49 -1.75
C LYS A 202 -16.76 4.91 -2.20
N LYS A 203 -17.93 5.18 -2.79
CA LYS A 203 -18.38 6.56 -2.95
C LYS A 203 -18.59 7.14 -1.55
N ALA A 204 -17.88 8.24 -1.24
CA ALA A 204 -18.09 9.05 -0.05
C ALA A 204 -19.51 9.61 -0.03
#